data_921e00c16c854b827d814b5f33808b2c
#
_entry.id   921e00c16c854b827d814b5f33808b2c
#
_cell.length_a   1.000
_cell.length_b   1.000
_cell.length_c   1.000
_cell.angle_alpha   90.00
_cell.angle_beta   90.00
_cell.angle_gamma   90.00
#
_symmetry.space_group_name_H-M   'P 1'
#
loop_
_entity.id
_entity.type
_entity.pdbx_description
1 polymer ?
#
loop_
_entity_poly.entity_id
_entity_poly.type
_entity_poly.pdbx_seq_one_letter_code
_entity_poly.pdbx_strand_id
1 'polypeptide(L)'
;MIIRRIMKVYISGKIGEEIISDETRAKFAAAERVILERGHGVFNPTDPDWVDGMRQNYESAVKSFGDAVVPEYEYILMKDIIQLSHADAIYMLADWKQSPGARAEYAFAEAVGKRFFFEDRFQACEYLCDEMWNLVKTGYPPAEYLENGINAAEIAYGKKHLDRVWRPISKE
;
A
#
# COMPACT_ATOMS: atom_id res chain seq x y z
N MET A 1 -19.21 18.17 8.85
CA MET A 1 -19.45 16.93 8.08
C MET A 1 -18.14 16.57 7.39
N ILE A 2 -17.45 15.53 7.89
CA ILE A 2 -16.21 15.05 7.26
C ILE A 2 -16.66 14.29 6.02
N ILE A 3 -16.37 14.85 4.83
CA ILE A 3 -16.60 14.14 3.57
C ILE A 3 -15.54 13.05 3.52
N ARG A 4 -15.91 11.80 3.83
CA ARG A 4 -15.04 10.63 3.62
C ARG A 4 -14.79 10.47 2.11
N ARG A 5 -13.56 10.69 1.68
CA ARG A 5 -13.15 10.41 0.30
C ARG A 5 -13.11 8.90 0.11
N ILE A 6 -13.91 8.37 -0.81
CA ILE A 6 -13.80 6.98 -1.25
C ILE A 6 -12.52 6.88 -2.09
N MET A 7 -11.63 5.96 -1.73
CA MET A 7 -10.36 5.70 -2.41
C MET A 7 -10.36 4.31 -3.02
N LYS A 8 -9.58 4.11 -4.09
CA LYS A 8 -9.15 2.79 -4.54
C LYS A 8 -7.82 2.48 -3.86
N VAL A 9 -7.76 1.37 -3.13
CA VAL A 9 -6.60 0.98 -2.34
C VAL A 9 -5.99 -0.30 -2.90
N TYR A 10 -4.69 -0.28 -3.19
CA TYR A 10 -3.90 -1.44 -3.60
C TYR A 10 -3.31 -2.12 -2.38
N ILE A 11 -3.42 -3.45 -2.26
CA ILE A 11 -2.81 -4.21 -1.17
C ILE A 11 -1.42 -4.68 -1.58
N SER A 12 -0.41 -4.39 -0.77
CA SER A 12 0.99 -4.80 -0.98
C SER A 12 1.51 -5.60 0.22
N GLY A 13 2.19 -6.71 -0.06
CA GLY A 13 2.75 -7.60 0.95
C GLY A 13 3.55 -8.74 0.35
N LYS A 14 4.05 -9.63 1.20
CA LYS A 14 4.83 -10.77 0.75
C LYS A 14 3.90 -11.84 0.15
N ILE A 15 4.08 -12.11 -1.15
CA ILE A 15 3.52 -13.28 -1.81
C ILE A 15 4.64 -14.33 -1.93
N GLY A 16 5.65 -14.11 -2.78
CA GLY A 16 6.90 -14.89 -2.84
C GLY A 16 6.75 -16.38 -3.13
N GLU A 17 5.61 -16.78 -3.70
CA GLU A 17 5.24 -18.17 -3.95
C GLU A 17 4.88 -18.33 -5.44
N GLU A 18 5.36 -19.40 -6.07
CA GLU A 18 4.98 -19.74 -7.45
C GLU A 18 3.47 -20.09 -7.53
N ILE A 19 2.99 -20.81 -6.53
CA ILE A 19 1.57 -21.08 -6.32
C ILE A 19 1.18 -20.44 -5.00
N ILE A 20 0.28 -19.46 -5.06
CA ILE A 20 -0.16 -18.71 -3.87
C ILE A 20 -0.91 -19.64 -2.92
N SER A 21 -0.40 -19.81 -1.70
CA SER A 21 -0.99 -20.64 -0.66
C SER A 21 -2.30 -20.06 -0.11
N ASP A 22 -3.12 -20.90 0.50
CA ASP A 22 -4.35 -20.47 1.17
C ASP A 22 -4.05 -19.51 2.32
N GLU A 23 -2.92 -19.67 3.03
CA GLU A 23 -2.47 -18.78 4.08
C GLU A 23 -2.19 -17.38 3.55
N THR A 24 -1.45 -17.29 2.44
CA THR A 24 -1.17 -16.01 1.78
C THR A 24 -2.46 -15.35 1.28
N ARG A 25 -3.36 -16.12 0.64
CA ARG A 25 -4.67 -15.61 0.21
C ARG A 25 -5.49 -15.09 1.38
N ALA A 26 -5.53 -15.82 2.49
CA ALA A 26 -6.28 -15.43 3.70
C ALA A 26 -5.76 -14.12 4.31
N LYS A 27 -4.44 -13.92 4.31
CA LYS A 27 -3.81 -12.68 4.78
C LYS A 27 -4.25 -11.47 3.93
N PHE A 28 -4.21 -11.58 2.61
CA PHE A 28 -4.66 -10.53 1.71
C PHE A 28 -6.17 -10.30 1.80
N ALA A 29 -6.97 -11.37 1.91
CA ALA A 29 -8.41 -11.27 2.10
C ALA A 29 -8.80 -10.58 3.42
N ALA A 30 -8.02 -10.76 4.48
CA ALA A 30 -8.23 -10.05 5.73
C ALA A 30 -8.02 -8.53 5.57
N ALA A 31 -6.96 -8.11 4.88
CA ALA A 31 -6.71 -6.71 4.57
C ALA A 31 -7.80 -6.12 3.65
N GLU A 32 -8.22 -6.87 2.63
CA GLU A 32 -9.32 -6.49 1.74
C GLU A 32 -10.60 -6.18 2.52
N ARG A 33 -10.95 -7.05 3.47
CA ARG A 33 -12.13 -6.84 4.33
C ARG A 33 -12.03 -5.54 5.11
N VAL A 34 -10.89 -5.27 5.74
CA VAL A 34 -10.65 -4.03 6.50
C VAL A 34 -10.83 -2.79 5.62
N ILE A 35 -10.32 -2.84 4.38
CA ILE A 35 -10.42 -1.72 3.43
C ILE A 35 -11.88 -1.50 3.00
N LEU A 36 -12.61 -2.58 2.68
CA LEU A 36 -14.02 -2.52 2.30
C LEU A 36 -14.92 -2.05 3.44
N GLU A 37 -14.68 -2.50 4.68
CA GLU A 37 -15.41 -2.05 5.88
C GLU A 37 -15.24 -0.55 6.13
N ARG A 38 -14.11 0.02 5.70
CA ARG A 38 -13.86 1.47 5.72
C ARG A 38 -14.53 2.24 4.58
N GLY A 39 -15.22 1.53 3.67
CA GLY A 39 -15.93 2.13 2.55
C GLY A 39 -15.05 2.50 1.36
N HIS A 40 -13.87 1.90 1.24
CA HIS A 40 -12.96 2.08 0.10
C HIS A 40 -13.12 0.95 -0.92
N GLY A 41 -12.74 1.22 -2.18
CA GLY A 41 -12.52 0.16 -3.17
C GLY A 41 -11.14 -0.48 -2.96
N VAL A 42 -10.98 -1.72 -3.42
CA VAL A 42 -9.74 -2.48 -3.20
C VAL A 42 -9.25 -3.14 -4.48
N PHE A 43 -7.94 -3.26 -4.62
CA PHE A 43 -7.28 -4.16 -5.53
C PHE A 43 -6.44 -5.16 -4.73
N ASN A 44 -6.74 -6.43 -4.89
CA ASN A 44 -6.07 -7.54 -4.23
C ASN A 44 -5.25 -8.33 -5.26
N PRO A 45 -3.90 -8.30 -5.23
CA PRO A 45 -3.07 -9.00 -6.22
C PRO A 45 -3.12 -10.52 -6.09
N THR A 46 -3.73 -11.06 -5.02
CA THR A 46 -3.94 -12.51 -4.87
C THR A 46 -5.31 -12.98 -5.34
N ASP A 47 -6.12 -12.09 -5.88
CA ASP A 47 -7.41 -12.46 -6.48
C ASP A 47 -7.19 -13.51 -7.57
N PRO A 48 -7.93 -14.66 -7.54
CA PRO A 48 -7.72 -15.75 -8.50
C PRO A 48 -7.88 -15.32 -9.95
N ASP A 49 -8.88 -14.50 -10.26
CA ASP A 49 -9.12 -14.04 -11.63
C ASP A 49 -7.97 -13.16 -12.14
N TRP A 50 -7.39 -12.34 -11.27
CA TRP A 50 -6.21 -11.55 -11.57
C TRP A 50 -4.99 -12.42 -11.82
N VAL A 51 -4.70 -13.36 -10.91
CA VAL A 51 -3.54 -14.26 -10.98
C VAL A 51 -3.60 -15.12 -12.25
N ASP A 52 -4.74 -15.72 -12.53
CA ASP A 52 -4.93 -16.58 -13.72
C ASP A 52 -4.85 -15.74 -15.01
N GLY A 53 -5.45 -14.56 -15.01
CA GLY A 53 -5.36 -13.61 -16.12
C GLY A 53 -3.92 -13.18 -16.42
N MET A 54 -3.12 -12.91 -15.40
CA MET A 54 -1.71 -12.55 -15.57
C MET A 54 -0.88 -13.69 -16.14
N ARG A 55 -1.10 -14.91 -15.67
CA ARG A 55 -0.42 -16.11 -16.20
C ARG A 55 -0.75 -16.32 -17.67
N GLN A 56 -2.01 -16.28 -18.05
CA GLN A 56 -2.45 -16.43 -19.44
C GLN A 56 -1.89 -15.33 -20.34
N ASN A 57 -1.85 -14.09 -19.85
CA ASN A 57 -1.29 -12.97 -20.59
C ASN A 57 0.22 -13.13 -20.79
N TYR A 58 0.95 -13.60 -19.78
CA TYR A 58 2.37 -13.88 -19.89
C TYR A 58 2.66 -14.99 -20.91
N GLU A 59 1.96 -16.13 -20.80
CA GLU A 59 2.09 -17.24 -21.73
C GLU A 59 1.82 -16.81 -23.19
N SER A 60 0.79 -15.98 -23.40
CA SER A 60 0.45 -15.43 -24.71
C SER A 60 1.53 -14.48 -25.23
N ALA A 61 2.11 -13.65 -24.38
CA ALA A 61 3.20 -12.77 -24.72
C ALA A 61 4.46 -13.55 -25.12
N VAL A 62 4.84 -14.56 -24.35
CA VAL A 62 5.98 -15.45 -24.68
C VAL A 62 5.74 -16.17 -26.00
N LYS A 63 4.54 -16.65 -26.26
CA LYS A 63 4.17 -17.30 -27.52
C LYS A 63 4.31 -16.39 -28.73
N SER A 64 4.02 -15.09 -28.55
CA SER A 64 4.03 -14.11 -29.65
C SER A 64 5.41 -13.47 -29.86
N PHE A 65 6.18 -13.26 -28.81
CA PHE A 65 7.39 -12.44 -28.81
C PHE A 65 8.66 -13.17 -28.34
N GLY A 66 8.53 -14.41 -27.84
CA GLY A 66 9.65 -15.26 -27.40
C GLY A 66 10.58 -14.54 -26.41
N ASP A 67 11.88 -14.58 -26.69
CA ASP A 67 12.94 -14.01 -25.83
C ASP A 67 12.90 -12.48 -25.68
N ALA A 68 12.02 -11.80 -26.42
CA ALA A 68 11.79 -10.35 -26.23
C ALA A 68 10.91 -10.03 -25.01
N VAL A 69 10.27 -11.05 -24.41
CA VAL A 69 9.47 -10.89 -23.19
C VAL A 69 10.39 -10.97 -21.98
N VAL A 70 10.25 -10.02 -21.06
CA VAL A 70 10.98 -10.05 -19.78
C VAL A 70 10.62 -11.30 -18.95
N PRO A 71 11.46 -11.72 -17.98
CA PRO A 71 11.15 -12.83 -17.09
C PRO A 71 9.78 -12.68 -16.41
N GLU A 72 9.12 -13.80 -16.11
CA GLU A 72 7.74 -13.82 -15.58
C GLU A 72 7.57 -12.94 -14.34
N TYR A 73 8.50 -13.03 -13.40
CA TYR A 73 8.44 -12.21 -12.19
C TYR A 73 8.45 -10.71 -12.49
N GLU A 74 9.31 -10.28 -13.39
CA GLU A 74 9.41 -8.86 -13.79
C GLU A 74 8.14 -8.42 -14.53
N TYR A 75 7.59 -9.30 -15.39
CA TYR A 75 6.34 -9.04 -16.09
C TYR A 75 5.18 -8.83 -15.11
N ILE A 76 5.02 -9.72 -14.13
CA ILE A 76 3.98 -9.63 -13.11
C ILE A 76 4.17 -8.36 -12.28
N LEU A 77 5.38 -8.09 -11.79
CA LEU A 77 5.67 -6.90 -10.99
C LEU A 77 5.33 -5.60 -11.74
N MET A 78 5.67 -5.52 -13.02
CA MET A 78 5.30 -4.36 -13.84
C MET A 78 3.78 -4.19 -13.95
N LYS A 79 3.03 -5.29 -14.10
CA LYS A 79 1.57 -5.26 -14.16
C LYS A 79 0.95 -4.83 -12.83
N ASP A 80 1.50 -5.29 -11.72
CA ASP A 80 1.09 -4.91 -10.38
C ASP A 80 1.36 -3.41 -10.12
N ILE A 81 2.51 -2.89 -10.53
CA ILE A 81 2.82 -1.45 -10.47
C ILE A 81 1.84 -0.62 -11.33
N ILE A 82 1.43 -1.13 -12.51
CA ILE A 82 0.40 -0.47 -13.31
C ILE A 82 -0.93 -0.40 -12.54
N GLN A 83 -1.35 -1.48 -11.88
CA GLN A 83 -2.56 -1.46 -11.04
C GLN A 83 -2.41 -0.50 -9.86
N LEU A 84 -1.26 -0.49 -9.21
CA LEU A 84 -0.95 0.47 -8.15
C LEU A 84 -0.99 1.91 -8.67
N SER A 85 -0.56 2.17 -9.91
CA SER A 85 -0.61 3.51 -10.50
C SER A 85 -2.04 4.06 -10.59
N HIS A 86 -3.03 3.19 -10.79
CA HIS A 86 -4.45 3.52 -10.84
C HIS A 86 -5.11 3.61 -9.46
N ALA A 87 -4.43 3.24 -8.39
CA ALA A 87 -4.92 3.36 -7.03
C ALA A 87 -4.66 4.76 -6.45
N ASP A 88 -5.48 5.18 -5.51
CA ASP A 88 -5.28 6.42 -4.72
C ASP A 88 -4.31 6.17 -3.56
N ALA A 89 -4.30 4.95 -3.03
CA ALA A 89 -3.54 4.57 -1.85
C ALA A 89 -2.99 3.14 -1.96
N ILE A 90 -1.99 2.87 -1.12
CA ILE A 90 -1.40 1.54 -0.93
C ILE A 90 -1.60 1.12 0.53
N TYR A 91 -1.98 -0.14 0.74
CA TYR A 91 -2.09 -0.77 2.06
C TYR A 91 -0.96 -1.77 2.23
N MET A 92 -0.04 -1.48 3.16
CA MET A 92 1.15 -2.28 3.42
C MET A 92 0.85 -3.35 4.48
N LEU A 93 0.90 -4.63 4.10
CA LEU A 93 0.85 -5.74 5.06
C LEU A 93 2.09 -5.75 5.95
N ALA A 94 1.99 -6.33 7.15
CA ALA A 94 3.06 -6.29 8.16
C ALA A 94 4.41 -6.88 7.66
N ASP A 95 4.36 -7.81 6.71
CA ASP A 95 5.52 -8.52 6.17
C ASP A 95 6.14 -7.90 4.89
N TRP A 96 5.66 -6.76 4.43
CA TRP A 96 6.05 -6.16 3.16
C TRP A 96 7.57 -5.95 3.00
N LYS A 97 8.27 -5.64 4.10
CA LYS A 97 9.74 -5.44 4.10
C LYS A 97 10.51 -6.70 3.69
N GLN A 98 9.90 -7.88 3.84
CA GLN A 98 10.48 -9.17 3.48
C GLN A 98 10.32 -9.51 2.00
N SER A 99 9.53 -8.73 1.25
CA SER A 99 9.24 -8.95 -0.16
C SER A 99 9.96 -7.92 -1.04
N PRO A 100 10.82 -8.35 -1.98
CA PRO A 100 11.41 -7.44 -2.96
C PRO A 100 10.37 -6.71 -3.80
N GLY A 101 9.29 -7.41 -4.22
CA GLY A 101 8.18 -6.82 -4.97
C GLY A 101 7.46 -5.74 -4.18
N ALA A 102 7.06 -6.05 -2.93
CA ALA A 102 6.39 -5.07 -2.08
C ALA A 102 7.28 -3.85 -1.76
N ARG A 103 8.60 -4.03 -1.65
CA ARG A 103 9.51 -2.89 -1.51
C ARG A 103 9.59 -2.02 -2.76
N ALA A 104 9.52 -2.62 -3.95
CA ALA A 104 9.48 -1.89 -5.21
C ALA A 104 8.15 -1.12 -5.34
N GLU A 105 7.03 -1.73 -4.98
CA GLU A 105 5.71 -1.09 -4.92
C GLU A 105 5.68 0.07 -3.93
N TYR A 106 6.27 -0.11 -2.73
CA TYR A 106 6.44 0.95 -1.74
C TYR A 106 7.20 2.14 -2.33
N ALA A 107 8.37 1.89 -2.92
CA ALA A 107 9.21 2.94 -3.49
C ALA A 107 8.50 3.68 -4.64
N PHE A 108 7.77 2.95 -5.48
CA PHE A 108 6.94 3.56 -6.51
C PHE A 108 5.84 4.43 -5.91
N ALA A 109 5.08 3.90 -4.94
CA ALA A 109 3.98 4.62 -4.29
C ALA A 109 4.47 5.92 -3.63
N GLU A 110 5.63 5.87 -2.96
CA GLU A 110 6.28 7.03 -2.35
C GLU A 110 6.69 8.07 -3.41
N ALA A 111 7.35 7.62 -4.48
CA ALA A 111 7.81 8.50 -5.56
C ALA A 111 6.69 9.27 -6.26
N VAL A 112 5.49 8.65 -6.38
CA VAL A 112 4.33 9.28 -7.03
C VAL A 112 3.32 9.88 -6.06
N GLY A 113 3.63 9.92 -4.76
CA GLY A 113 2.82 10.58 -3.73
C GLY A 113 1.51 9.88 -3.39
N LYS A 114 1.47 8.54 -3.44
CA LYS A 114 0.31 7.77 -2.97
C LYS A 114 0.11 7.93 -1.47
N ARG A 115 -1.13 7.75 -1.01
CA ARG A 115 -1.42 7.62 0.42
C ARG A 115 -1.02 6.24 0.92
N PHE A 116 -0.54 6.18 2.15
CA PHE A 116 -0.12 4.93 2.80
C PHE A 116 -1.07 4.57 3.93
N PHE A 117 -1.49 3.30 3.94
CA PHE A 117 -2.04 2.62 5.09
C PHE A 117 -1.09 1.52 5.50
N PHE A 118 -0.97 1.24 6.78
CA PHE A 118 -0.15 0.16 7.30
C PHE A 118 -1.01 -0.75 8.17
N GLU A 119 -0.89 -2.06 7.96
CA GLU A 119 -1.47 -3.08 8.84
C GLU A 119 -0.83 -3.01 10.23
N ASP A 120 0.50 -2.89 10.26
CA ASP A 120 1.28 -2.77 11.48
C ASP A 120 1.38 -1.30 11.91
N ARG A 121 0.83 -1.03 13.09
CA ARG A 121 0.82 0.31 13.68
C ARG A 121 2.21 0.87 13.96
N PHE A 122 3.19 0.02 14.32
CA PHE A 122 4.56 0.46 14.55
C PHE A 122 5.23 0.90 13.25
N GLN A 123 4.94 0.21 12.14
CA GLN A 123 5.44 0.61 10.82
C GLN A 123 4.82 1.94 10.36
N ALA A 124 3.55 2.17 10.67
CA ALA A 124 2.93 3.48 10.44
C ALA A 124 3.62 4.58 11.27
N CYS A 125 3.96 4.28 12.53
CA CYS A 125 4.72 5.20 13.38
C CYS A 125 6.12 5.45 12.83
N GLU A 126 6.85 4.42 12.37
CA GLU A 126 8.16 4.56 11.74
C GLU A 126 8.10 5.48 10.52
N TYR A 127 7.12 5.26 9.63
CA TYR A 127 6.92 6.11 8.45
C TYR A 127 6.71 7.58 8.82
N LEU A 128 5.89 7.82 9.83
CA LEU A 128 5.65 9.18 10.35
C LEU A 128 6.86 9.74 11.09
N CYS A 129 7.61 8.89 11.81
CA CYS A 129 8.78 9.32 12.59
C CYS A 129 9.94 9.77 11.72
N ASP A 130 10.23 9.06 10.64
CA ASP A 130 11.27 9.46 9.68
C ASP A 130 10.99 10.86 9.13
N GLU A 131 9.70 11.20 8.97
CA GLU A 131 9.25 12.48 8.47
C GLU A 131 8.95 13.52 9.57
N MET A 132 8.55 13.09 10.78
CA MET A 132 7.97 13.94 11.82
C MET A 132 8.50 13.64 13.24
N TRP A 133 9.75 13.19 13.37
CA TRP A 133 10.36 12.77 14.64
C TRP A 133 10.12 13.73 15.83
N ASN A 134 10.09 15.02 15.62
CA ASN A 134 9.84 16.01 16.67
C ASN A 134 8.39 16.04 17.17
N LEU A 135 7.44 15.48 16.41
CA LEU A 135 6.01 15.45 16.77
C LEU A 135 5.64 14.19 17.53
N VAL A 136 6.38 13.09 17.30
CA VAL A 136 6.10 11.79 17.91
C VAL A 136 6.56 11.72 19.37
N LYS A 137 7.43 12.61 19.81
CA LYS A 137 7.85 12.71 21.24
C LYS A 137 6.68 12.98 22.19
N THR A 138 5.54 13.44 21.69
CA THR A 138 4.34 13.74 22.48
C THR A 138 3.24 12.70 22.38
N GLY A 139 3.47 11.54 21.73
CA GLY A 139 2.58 10.40 21.65
C GLY A 139 1.66 10.44 20.42
N TYR A 140 1.81 9.48 19.49
CA TYR A 140 0.84 9.00 18.54
C TYR A 140 0.66 9.73 17.20
N PRO A 141 0.65 8.98 16.08
CA PRO A 141 0.00 9.50 14.89
C PRO A 141 -1.46 9.79 15.24
N PRO A 142 -2.01 10.96 14.87
CA PRO A 142 -3.41 11.24 15.06
C PRO A 142 -4.25 10.11 14.44
N ALA A 143 -5.36 9.72 15.09
CA ALA A 143 -6.29 8.71 14.58
C ALA A 143 -6.68 8.98 13.11
N GLU A 144 -6.73 10.24 12.72
CA GLU A 144 -6.98 10.71 11.37
C GLU A 144 -6.02 10.12 10.33
N TYR A 145 -4.72 9.97 10.63
CA TYR A 145 -3.77 9.34 9.70
C TYR A 145 -3.95 7.83 9.61
N LEU A 146 -4.44 7.20 10.68
CA LEU A 146 -4.76 5.77 10.67
C LEU A 146 -6.03 5.49 9.86
N GLU A 147 -6.98 6.41 9.84
CA GLU A 147 -8.26 6.29 9.13
C GLU A 147 -8.16 6.69 7.65
N ASN A 148 -7.40 7.73 7.32
CA ASN A 148 -7.35 8.35 6.00
C ASN A 148 -6.09 8.02 5.20
N GLY A 149 -5.16 7.24 5.76
CA GLY A 149 -3.85 6.99 5.18
C GLY A 149 -2.92 8.21 5.31
N ILE A 150 -1.66 7.96 5.06
CA ILE A 150 -0.57 8.92 5.23
C ILE A 150 -0.08 9.36 3.86
N ASN A 151 0.01 10.67 3.64
CA ASN A 151 0.56 11.24 2.42
C ASN A 151 1.79 12.08 2.74
N ALA A 152 2.94 11.73 2.16
CA ALA A 152 4.21 12.40 2.42
C ALA A 152 4.17 13.91 2.10
N ALA A 153 3.43 14.34 1.08
CA ALA A 153 3.28 15.75 0.75
C ALA A 153 2.47 16.51 1.82
N GLU A 154 1.43 15.90 2.37
CA GLU A 154 0.63 16.48 3.47
C GLU A 154 1.47 16.56 4.75
N ILE A 155 2.32 15.55 5.01
CA ILE A 155 3.27 15.57 6.12
C ILE A 155 4.27 16.71 5.95
N ALA A 156 4.85 16.86 4.77
CA ALA A 156 5.79 17.95 4.47
C ALA A 156 5.13 19.34 4.57
N TYR A 157 3.86 19.44 4.13
CA TYR A 157 3.06 20.65 4.29
C TYR A 157 2.76 20.92 5.77
N GLY A 158 2.36 19.90 6.50
CA GLY A 158 2.12 19.97 7.95
C GLY A 158 3.34 20.45 8.71
N LYS A 159 4.55 19.97 8.37
CA LYS A 159 5.83 20.46 8.95
C LYS A 159 6.02 21.96 8.81
N LYS A 160 5.62 22.53 7.65
CA LYS A 160 5.73 23.98 7.41
C LYS A 160 4.69 24.81 8.16
N HIS A 161 3.58 24.19 8.57
CA HIS A 161 2.42 24.86 9.14
C HIS A 161 2.05 24.37 10.54
N LEU A 162 2.90 23.58 11.17
CA LEU A 162 2.67 22.93 12.46
C LEU A 162 2.30 23.86 13.60
N ASP A 163 2.80 25.08 13.58
CA ASP A 163 2.45 26.09 14.58
C ASP A 163 0.98 26.53 14.51
N ARG A 164 0.25 26.17 13.45
CA ARG A 164 -1.15 26.56 13.22
C ARG A 164 -2.16 25.44 13.36
N VAL A 165 -1.77 24.17 13.19
CA VAL A 165 -2.71 23.05 12.99
C VAL A 165 -2.60 21.98 14.09
N TRP A 166 -1.49 21.92 14.79
CA TRP A 166 -1.23 20.89 15.79
C TRP A 166 -1.47 21.38 17.21
N ARG A 167 -2.55 20.92 17.83
CA ARG A 167 -2.68 20.95 19.30
C ARG A 167 -2.47 19.52 19.80
N PRO A 168 -1.56 19.30 20.75
CA PRO A 168 -1.42 17.99 21.38
C PRO A 168 -2.75 17.63 22.04
N ILE A 169 -3.19 16.38 21.83
CA ILE A 169 -4.33 15.83 22.60
C ILE A 169 -3.87 15.79 24.04
N SER A 170 -4.45 16.67 24.88
CA SER A 170 -4.24 16.63 26.31
C SER A 170 -4.67 15.26 26.82
N LYS A 171 -3.77 14.60 27.56
CA LYS A 171 -4.13 13.41 28.33
C LYS A 171 -5.09 13.88 29.44
N GLU A 172 -6.37 13.59 29.30
CA GLU A 172 -7.25 13.42 30.45
C GLU A 172 -7.28 11.97 30.87
#